data_a62a42645c0e11506f612cc8bb4d7dea
#
_entry.id   a62a42645c0e11506f612cc8bb4d7dea
#
_cell.length_a   1.000
_cell.length_b   1.000
_cell.length_c   1.000
_cell.angle_alpha   90.00
_cell.angle_beta   90.00
_cell.angle_gamma   90.00
#
_symmetry.space_group_name_H-M   'P 1'
#
loop_
_entity.id
_entity.type
_entity.pdbx_description
1 polymer ?
#
loop_
_entity_poly.entity_id
_entity_poly.type
_entity_poly.pdbx_seq_one_letter_code
_entity_poly.pdbx_strand_id
1 'polypeptide(L)'
;ADNGLYGDFLRIITRASPPSAVADTGYINEGDTLSVSNSASAVSGTSSGSHSGDITDNDTDQVTQAGSTVSTSHTLTATSYSHTSATNTSGGSASSGNGNSGTAGSNSVAGYYGTLDLEANGSYTYAASNDISGLDSGETVTDVFTYTVTDGVTTDTATITITIIGQSDNNAPTASNSTVYINENNQVSSAGDRTPSNITKIFAAGDFNYSDSDSDSLSKVKITTLESAGALEHYNGSSWVDVTLNQEISASDIGNNYLRFTPAANSESNVTFGFKVNDGTVYSSSAYTMTISVNAAPNVTDTTVGTTVAAGNNSTGDVHDGVADSDDADSVLVVTGVASGNESSNNSIITNDTGVGSAIAGTYGTLTVAANGTYTYAASSTNNIAFGSTATDTFTYTTRDNETNSGSFAYDVGTITFTVASSIVLVNDTDSVNEDATVTKTGAQDDVLNDDAADTSGLTITHIKPTSGSNSTVSSGTSYLDGTSVTGTYGTLTIGADGSYTYTADQSAADDLDASDTETDSFTYTADGATATLIITVTGINDDPVAVNDTDAVNENATITESSGSELLVADDTDAD
;
A
#
# COMPACT_ATOMS: atom_id res chain seq x y z
N ALA A 1 81.59 63.39 90.89
CA ALA A 1 80.33 62.75 90.74
C ALA A 1 79.80 62.95 89.33
N ASP A 2 79.85 61.94 88.64
CA ASP A 2 79.47 61.95 87.24
C ASP A 2 78.29 60.98 87.05
N ASN A 3 77.22 61.52 86.60
CA ASN A 3 76.01 60.69 86.34
C ASN A 3 75.85 60.48 84.83
N GLY A 4 76.38 59.39 84.40
CA GLY A 4 76.14 59.00 83.06
C GLY A 4 74.76 58.39 82.89
N LEU A 5 73.97 59.05 82.15
CA LEU A 5 72.68 58.55 81.69
C LEU A 5 72.88 57.64 80.49
N TYR A 6 72.77 56.32 80.71
CA TYR A 6 72.57 55.42 79.63
C TYR A 6 71.07 55.40 79.22
N GLY A 7 70.82 55.98 78.08
CA GLY A 7 69.52 55.88 77.52
C GLY A 7 69.29 54.46 76.94
N ASP A 8 68.43 53.68 77.58
CA ASP A 8 67.93 52.46 77.06
C ASP A 8 67.08 52.73 75.81
N PHE A 9 67.63 52.43 74.68
CA PHE A 9 66.83 52.40 73.50
C PHE A 9 65.99 51.11 73.52
N LEU A 10 64.72 51.22 73.95
CA LEU A 10 63.74 50.16 73.83
C LEU A 10 63.43 50.00 72.32
N ARG A 11 64.03 48.98 71.75
CA ARG A 11 63.70 48.57 70.36
C ARG A 11 62.39 47.86 70.42
N ILE A 12 61.28 48.52 70.13
CA ILE A 12 60.00 47.91 69.95
C ILE A 12 60.08 47.18 68.63
N ILE A 13 60.18 45.85 68.69
CA ILE A 13 60.00 45.00 67.52
C ILE A 13 58.50 44.78 67.41
N THR A 14 57.86 45.54 66.60
CA THR A 14 56.51 45.26 66.17
C THR A 14 56.56 44.07 65.18
N ARG A 15 55.94 42.97 65.53
CA ARG A 15 55.76 41.86 64.61
C ARG A 15 54.55 42.25 63.75
N ALA A 16 54.72 42.37 62.43
CA ALA A 16 53.61 42.52 61.54
C ALA A 16 52.72 41.25 61.66
N SER A 17 51.48 41.39 61.95
CA SER A 17 50.53 40.32 61.82
C SER A 17 50.15 40.23 60.34
N PRO A 18 49.92 39.01 59.82
CA PRO A 18 49.43 38.87 58.44
C PRO A 18 48.11 39.60 58.26
N PRO A 19 47.81 40.13 57.08
CA PRO A 19 46.47 40.58 56.76
C PRO A 19 45.46 39.45 56.95
N SER A 20 44.22 39.77 57.19
CA SER A 20 43.09 38.83 57.28
C SER A 20 42.23 39.06 56.09
N ALA A 21 42.38 38.23 55.10
CA ALA A 21 41.57 38.24 53.87
C ALA A 21 40.22 37.50 54.06
N VAL A 22 39.17 38.13 53.59
CA VAL A 22 37.77 37.65 53.70
C VAL A 22 37.21 37.39 52.32
N ALA A 23 36.47 36.32 52.20
CA ALA A 23 35.90 35.90 50.91
C ALA A 23 34.88 36.90 50.36
N ASP A 24 34.88 37.07 49.02
CA ASP A 24 34.05 38.00 48.27
C ASP A 24 33.05 37.25 47.37
N THR A 25 32.02 37.98 46.97
CA THR A 25 30.99 37.48 46.08
C THR A 25 30.62 38.50 45.02
N GLY A 26 30.25 38.00 43.82
CA GLY A 26 29.68 38.80 42.76
C GLY A 26 28.58 38.01 42.04
N TYR A 27 27.60 38.73 41.51
CA TYR A 27 26.49 38.18 40.71
C TYR A 27 26.40 38.92 39.40
N ILE A 28 26.28 38.20 38.32
CA ILE A 28 26.20 38.75 36.96
C ILE A 28 25.32 37.90 36.07
N ASN A 29 24.65 38.53 35.11
CA ASN A 29 24.01 37.77 34.06
C ASN A 29 25.04 37.25 33.07
N GLU A 30 24.73 36.13 32.45
CA GLU A 30 25.44 35.62 31.29
C GLU A 30 25.55 36.72 30.21
N GLY A 31 26.68 36.81 29.55
CA GLY A 31 26.97 37.82 28.53
C GLY A 31 27.29 39.23 29.03
N ASP A 32 27.04 39.51 30.31
CA ASP A 32 27.32 40.84 30.89
C ASP A 32 28.77 40.95 31.44
N THR A 33 29.15 42.17 31.84
CA THR A 33 30.42 42.46 32.56
C THR A 33 30.13 43.11 33.91
N LEU A 34 30.52 42.44 35.01
CA LEU A 34 30.52 43.02 36.34
C LEU A 34 31.80 43.84 36.52
N SER A 35 31.66 45.11 36.89
CA SER A 35 32.79 45.99 37.16
C SER A 35 32.68 46.58 38.59
N VAL A 36 33.69 46.34 39.42
CA VAL A 36 33.77 46.80 40.82
C VAL A 36 34.97 47.64 40.95
N SER A 37 34.77 48.97 41.27
CA SER A 37 35.84 49.91 41.41
C SER A 37 36.45 49.84 42.82
N ASN A 38 37.67 50.34 42.98
CA ASN A 38 38.33 50.42 44.27
C ASN A 38 37.47 51.19 45.27
N SER A 39 37.32 50.67 46.48
CA SER A 39 36.49 51.22 47.58
C SER A 39 34.98 51.26 47.21
N ALA A 40 34.52 50.39 46.30
CA ALA A 40 33.12 50.27 46.00
C ALA A 40 32.38 49.62 47.18
N SER A 41 31.36 50.33 47.69
CA SER A 41 30.49 49.75 48.73
C SER A 41 29.76 48.51 48.20
N ALA A 42 29.58 47.54 49.08
CA ALA A 42 28.82 46.33 48.73
C ALA A 42 27.42 46.68 48.22
N VAL A 43 27.04 46.09 47.10
CA VAL A 43 25.67 46.09 46.53
C VAL A 43 25.00 44.81 46.92
N SER A 44 24.09 44.91 47.90
CA SER A 44 23.45 43.69 48.43
C SER A 44 22.41 43.13 47.51
N GLY A 45 22.41 41.82 47.37
CA GLY A 45 21.44 41.04 46.56
C GLY A 45 22.05 39.79 45.98
N THR A 46 21.20 39.03 45.28
CA THR A 46 21.58 37.83 44.51
C THR A 46 21.21 37.99 43.04
N SER A 47 20.98 39.21 42.59
CA SER A 47 20.67 39.58 41.21
C SER A 47 21.89 40.15 40.50
N SER A 48 21.84 40.20 39.17
CA SER A 48 22.94 40.73 38.35
C SER A 48 23.39 42.12 38.78
N GLY A 49 24.70 42.34 38.84
CA GLY A 49 25.35 43.58 39.28
C GLY A 49 25.51 43.71 40.80
N SER A 50 25.10 42.76 41.63
CA SER A 50 25.38 42.75 43.06
C SER A 50 26.77 42.19 43.37
N HIS A 51 27.42 42.72 44.41
CA HIS A 51 28.77 42.31 44.81
C HIS A 51 29.04 42.68 46.28
N SER A 52 30.06 42.05 46.89
CA SER A 52 30.48 42.28 48.27
C SER A 52 31.29 43.56 48.47
N GLY A 53 31.66 44.29 47.44
CA GLY A 53 32.64 45.39 47.40
C GLY A 53 33.84 45.03 46.56
N ASP A 54 34.91 45.85 46.54
CA ASP A 54 36.18 45.37 45.98
C ASP A 54 36.81 44.35 46.93
N ILE A 55 37.79 43.57 46.43
CA ILE A 55 38.31 42.42 47.18
C ILE A 55 39.15 42.81 48.41
N THR A 56 39.41 44.07 48.63
CA THR A 56 40.15 44.55 49.77
C THR A 56 39.29 45.32 50.78
N ASP A 57 38.00 45.59 50.45
CA ASP A 57 37.10 46.45 51.25
C ASP A 57 36.72 45.81 52.60
N ASN A 58 36.58 44.48 52.64
CA ASN A 58 36.27 43.75 53.88
C ASN A 58 37.51 43.11 54.53
N ASP A 59 38.67 43.23 53.93
CA ASP A 59 39.93 42.70 54.42
C ASP A 59 40.50 43.65 55.52
N THR A 60 41.17 43.07 56.49
CA THR A 60 41.74 43.85 57.60
C THR A 60 43.20 43.54 57.83
N ASP A 61 43.98 44.57 58.18
CA ASP A 61 45.31 44.43 58.75
C ASP A 61 45.36 45.06 60.15
N GLN A 62 45.57 44.22 61.12
CA GLN A 62 45.65 44.69 62.52
C GLN A 62 47.08 44.55 63.05
N VAL A 63 47.71 45.70 63.41
CA VAL A 63 48.97 45.72 64.12
C VAL A 63 48.69 45.72 65.65
N THR A 64 49.02 44.60 66.31
CA THR A 64 48.96 44.52 67.78
C THR A 64 50.25 44.99 68.38
N GLN A 65 50.24 46.18 69.03
CA GLN A 65 51.27 46.63 69.88
C GLN A 65 50.98 46.21 71.35
N ALA A 66 51.94 45.67 72.07
CA ALA A 66 51.78 45.07 73.39
C ALA A 66 50.72 45.75 74.28
N GLY A 67 49.51 45.11 74.31
CA GLY A 67 48.40 45.54 75.22
C GLY A 67 47.42 46.58 74.70
N SER A 68 47.52 47.03 73.49
CA SER A 68 46.54 47.93 72.83
C SER A 68 46.50 47.67 71.35
N THR A 69 45.30 47.50 70.82
CA THR A 69 45.05 47.42 69.38
C THR A 69 45.15 48.83 68.81
N VAL A 70 46.27 49.16 68.15
CA VAL A 70 46.36 50.36 67.32
C VAL A 70 46.00 49.96 65.92
N SER A 71 44.82 50.36 65.48
CA SER A 71 44.41 50.22 64.08
C SER A 71 45.23 51.21 63.25
N THR A 72 46.33 50.77 62.70
CA THR A 72 46.97 51.42 61.55
C THR A 72 46.53 50.67 60.34
N SER A 73 45.60 51.23 59.58
CA SER A 73 45.17 50.68 58.32
C SER A 73 46.36 50.75 57.33
N HIS A 74 47.03 49.63 57.10
CA HIS A 74 47.90 49.53 55.93
C HIS A 74 47.04 49.37 54.72
N THR A 75 47.44 49.91 53.59
CA THR A 75 46.77 49.73 52.33
C THR A 75 47.10 48.33 51.86
N LEU A 76 46.10 47.45 51.81
CA LEU A 76 46.25 46.08 51.25
C LEU A 76 46.35 46.12 49.72
N THR A 77 47.15 45.28 49.17
CA THR A 77 47.37 45.23 47.74
C THR A 77 47.19 43.79 47.28
N ALA A 78 46.35 43.57 46.25
CA ALA A 78 46.24 42.29 45.56
C ALA A 78 47.53 42.04 44.76
N THR A 79 48.06 40.77 44.78
CA THR A 79 49.31 40.43 44.12
C THR A 79 49.14 39.36 43.05
N SER A 80 48.37 38.34 43.34
CA SER A 80 48.14 37.24 42.43
C SER A 80 46.75 36.64 42.63
N TYR A 81 46.26 35.97 41.61
CA TYR A 81 45.00 35.24 41.68
C TYR A 81 45.03 34.04 40.71
N SER A 82 44.19 33.05 40.99
CA SER A 82 44.05 31.86 40.17
C SER A 82 42.64 31.31 40.21
N HIS A 83 42.18 30.74 39.09
CA HIS A 83 40.93 30.04 39.05
C HIS A 83 41.02 28.72 39.83
N THR A 84 40.13 28.54 40.81
CA THR A 84 40.22 27.45 41.79
C THR A 84 39.18 26.36 41.57
N SER A 85 37.94 26.74 41.23
CA SER A 85 36.86 25.80 40.98
C SER A 85 35.67 26.47 40.27
N ALA A 86 34.79 25.66 39.71
CA ALA A 86 33.52 26.09 39.14
C ALA A 86 32.43 25.09 39.48
N THR A 87 31.16 25.51 39.59
CA THR A 87 30.01 24.61 39.68
C THR A 87 29.47 24.29 38.30
N ASN A 88 28.85 23.11 38.15
CA ASN A 88 28.26 22.68 36.89
C ASN A 88 26.76 23.09 36.84
N THR A 89 26.23 23.35 35.65
CA THR A 89 24.81 23.69 35.37
C THR A 89 23.81 22.66 35.93
N SER A 90 24.19 21.40 36.11
CA SER A 90 23.32 20.34 36.66
C SER A 90 23.43 20.16 38.18
N GLY A 91 24.01 21.11 38.93
CA GLY A 91 24.24 20.93 40.37
C GLY A 91 25.23 19.82 40.71
N GLY A 92 26.00 19.38 39.77
CA GLY A 92 27.07 18.38 39.93
C GLY A 92 28.30 18.92 40.64
N SER A 93 29.21 18.04 41.03
CA SER A 93 30.44 18.37 41.74
C SER A 93 31.22 19.49 41.04
N ALA A 94 31.71 20.42 41.85
CA ALA A 94 32.58 21.51 41.38
C ALA A 94 33.75 20.96 40.56
N SER A 95 33.96 21.51 39.39
CA SER A 95 35.14 21.20 38.59
C SER A 95 36.37 21.81 39.31
N SER A 96 37.47 21.05 39.34
CA SER A 96 38.75 21.62 39.81
C SER A 96 39.16 22.76 38.90
N GLY A 97 39.85 23.75 39.44
CA GLY A 97 40.33 24.92 38.69
C GLY A 97 41.02 24.52 37.38
N ASN A 98 40.91 25.36 36.37
CA ASN A 98 41.52 25.12 35.04
C ASN A 98 43.03 25.36 35.01
N GLY A 99 43.63 25.70 36.17
CA GLY A 99 45.06 25.96 36.32
C GLY A 99 45.52 27.35 35.85
N ASN A 100 44.60 28.18 35.42
CA ASN A 100 44.91 29.55 35.00
C ASN A 100 45.25 30.43 36.23
N SER A 101 46.27 31.23 36.14
CA SER A 101 46.71 32.15 37.18
C SER A 101 47.25 33.45 36.57
N GLY A 102 47.19 34.54 37.33
CA GLY A 102 47.62 35.84 36.88
C GLY A 102 48.22 36.67 38.03
N THR A 103 48.84 37.80 37.66
CA THR A 103 49.31 38.84 38.55
C THR A 103 48.31 39.98 38.49
N ALA A 104 47.88 40.48 39.66
CA ALA A 104 46.96 41.61 39.75
C ALA A 104 47.52 42.84 39.04
N GLY A 105 46.69 43.48 38.23
CA GLY A 105 47.07 44.66 37.43
C GLY A 105 47.89 44.38 36.19
N SER A 106 48.04 43.06 35.78
CA SER A 106 48.90 42.69 34.65
C SER A 106 48.27 41.75 33.68
N ASN A 107 47.47 40.80 34.15
CA ASN A 107 46.91 39.73 33.33
C ASN A 107 45.49 39.39 33.80
N SER A 108 44.56 39.23 32.90
CA SER A 108 43.28 38.59 33.18
C SER A 108 43.41 37.05 33.29
N VAL A 109 42.51 36.43 34.06
CA VAL A 109 42.49 34.97 34.29
C VAL A 109 41.16 34.40 33.83
N ALA A 110 41.20 33.50 32.87
CA ALA A 110 40.01 32.81 32.42
C ALA A 110 39.55 31.77 33.44
N GLY A 111 38.27 31.82 33.81
CA GLY A 111 37.54 30.80 34.51
C GLY A 111 36.94 29.77 33.54
N TYR A 112 35.90 29.05 33.95
CA TYR A 112 35.11 28.20 33.08
C TYR A 112 34.03 28.99 32.34
N TYR A 113 33.42 29.97 33.02
CA TYR A 113 32.23 30.65 32.52
C TYR A 113 32.47 32.13 32.22
N GLY A 114 33.69 32.61 32.41
CA GLY A 114 34.06 33.99 32.11
C GLY A 114 35.52 34.28 32.41
N THR A 115 35.87 35.54 32.39
CA THR A 115 37.25 35.98 32.61
C THR A 115 37.28 37.08 33.71
N LEU A 116 38.07 36.86 34.77
CA LEU A 116 38.34 37.80 35.82
C LEU A 116 39.57 38.61 35.48
N ASP A 117 39.49 39.96 35.62
CA ASP A 117 40.61 40.89 35.60
C ASP A 117 40.66 41.61 36.94
N LEU A 118 41.70 41.35 37.73
CA LEU A 118 41.89 41.90 39.09
C LEU A 118 43.03 42.84 39.09
N GLU A 119 42.78 44.06 39.56
CA GLU A 119 43.76 45.10 39.72
C GLU A 119 44.44 45.03 41.09
N ALA A 120 45.68 45.58 41.19
CA ALA A 120 46.47 45.58 42.42
C ALA A 120 45.79 46.36 43.58
N ASN A 121 44.91 47.29 43.27
CA ASN A 121 44.15 48.11 44.28
C ASN A 121 42.84 47.43 44.73
N GLY A 122 42.58 46.20 44.35
CA GLY A 122 41.39 45.46 44.74
C GLY A 122 40.19 45.54 43.76
N SER A 123 40.18 46.56 42.89
CA SER A 123 39.11 46.65 41.87
C SER A 123 39.18 45.45 40.87
N TYR A 124 38.03 45.04 40.34
CA TYR A 124 38.00 43.92 39.39
C TYR A 124 36.89 44.10 38.36
N THR A 125 37.09 43.42 37.24
CA THR A 125 36.04 43.18 36.27
C THR A 125 35.93 41.68 36.04
N TYR A 126 34.69 41.19 35.88
CA TYR A 126 34.43 39.85 35.43
C TYR A 126 33.51 39.91 34.21
N ALA A 127 33.99 39.42 33.07
CA ALA A 127 33.22 39.30 31.83
C ALA A 127 32.71 37.87 31.70
N ALA A 128 31.40 37.67 31.83
CA ALA A 128 30.76 36.38 31.63
C ALA A 128 30.74 36.02 30.15
N SER A 129 30.81 34.73 29.83
CA SER A 129 30.62 34.23 28.47
C SER A 129 29.20 34.50 27.97
N ASN A 130 29.05 34.73 26.66
CA ASN A 130 27.76 35.09 26.05
C ASN A 130 26.79 33.94 25.87
N ASP A 131 27.28 32.72 25.97
CA ASP A 131 26.51 31.48 25.74
C ASP A 131 27.18 30.38 26.58
N ILE A 132 26.58 30.06 27.69
CA ILE A 132 26.99 28.96 28.56
C ILE A 132 26.06 27.79 28.31
N SER A 133 26.49 26.91 27.44
CA SER A 133 25.71 25.75 27.00
C SER A 133 25.03 25.00 28.14
N GLY A 134 23.70 24.96 28.14
CA GLY A 134 22.87 24.29 29.13
C GLY A 134 22.67 25.06 30.43
N LEU A 135 22.83 26.38 30.44
CA LEU A 135 22.47 27.26 31.55
C LEU A 135 21.17 28.01 31.22
N ASP A 136 20.03 27.46 31.65
CA ASP A 136 18.71 28.02 31.37
C ASP A 136 18.44 29.28 32.20
N SER A 137 17.44 30.06 31.75
CA SER A 137 17.05 31.32 32.41
C SER A 137 16.73 31.13 33.89
N GLY A 138 17.46 31.85 34.75
CA GLY A 138 17.33 31.82 36.22
C GLY A 138 18.12 30.69 36.89
N GLU A 139 18.72 29.79 36.15
CA GLU A 139 19.72 28.86 36.69
C GLU A 139 21.03 29.59 36.98
N THR A 140 21.89 29.01 37.80
CA THR A 140 23.13 29.65 38.18
C THR A 140 24.30 28.69 38.14
N VAL A 141 25.43 29.19 37.68
CA VAL A 141 26.77 28.57 37.83
C VAL A 141 27.71 29.50 38.53
N THR A 142 28.83 28.98 39.03
CA THR A 142 29.83 29.83 39.72
C THR A 142 31.23 29.57 39.18
N ASP A 143 32.00 30.65 39.08
CA ASP A 143 33.46 30.61 39.01
C ASP A 143 34.05 31.08 40.34
N VAL A 144 35.04 30.40 40.84
CA VAL A 144 35.72 30.70 42.09
C VAL A 144 37.20 30.93 41.81
N PHE A 145 37.69 32.10 42.25
CA PHE A 145 39.10 32.43 42.13
C PHE A 145 39.68 32.65 43.54
N THR A 146 40.88 32.13 43.80
CA THR A 146 41.62 32.45 45.00
C THR A 146 42.57 33.59 44.70
N TYR A 147 42.52 34.62 45.48
CA TYR A 147 43.43 35.78 45.38
C TYR A 147 44.35 35.90 46.62
N THR A 148 45.46 36.58 46.46
CA THR A 148 46.45 36.87 47.53
C THR A 148 46.53 38.36 47.74
N VAL A 149 46.37 38.78 48.97
CA VAL A 149 46.64 40.20 49.41
C VAL A 149 47.91 40.27 50.25
N THR A 150 48.52 41.46 50.25
CA THR A 150 49.73 41.74 51.04
C THR A 150 49.64 43.11 51.68
N ASP A 151 50.21 43.27 52.90
CA ASP A 151 50.53 44.49 53.59
C ASP A 151 51.91 45.02 53.20
N GLY A 152 52.61 44.39 52.28
CA GLY A 152 53.98 44.69 51.89
C GLY A 152 55.04 43.86 52.65
N VAL A 153 54.64 43.08 53.68
CA VAL A 153 55.54 42.25 54.50
C VAL A 153 55.09 40.77 54.53
N THR A 154 53.81 40.59 54.73
CA THR A 154 53.18 39.26 54.83
C THR A 154 51.99 39.18 53.87
N THR A 155 51.50 37.97 53.65
CA THR A 155 50.40 37.68 52.72
C THR A 155 49.31 36.86 53.39
N ASP A 156 48.05 37.00 52.90
CA ASP A 156 46.94 36.08 53.18
C ASP A 156 46.17 35.87 51.91
N THR A 157 45.31 34.83 51.92
CA THR A 157 44.52 34.40 50.73
C THR A 157 43.06 34.31 51.07
N ALA A 158 42.21 34.74 50.14
CA ALA A 158 40.76 34.53 50.22
C ALA A 158 40.24 34.15 48.81
N THR A 159 38.94 33.99 48.70
CA THR A 159 38.29 33.62 47.43
C THR A 159 37.29 34.70 47.01
N ILE A 160 37.20 34.92 45.70
CA ILE A 160 36.06 35.61 45.11
C ILE A 160 35.21 34.57 44.36
N THR A 161 33.92 34.50 44.67
CA THR A 161 32.96 33.66 44.02
C THR A 161 32.04 34.50 43.13
N ILE A 162 32.15 34.31 41.83
CA ILE A 162 31.25 34.97 40.87
C ILE A 162 30.14 33.99 40.52
N THR A 163 28.90 34.38 40.76
CA THR A 163 27.70 33.63 40.35
C THR A 163 27.18 34.23 39.05
N ILE A 164 27.11 33.41 38.03
CA ILE A 164 26.58 33.74 36.71
C ILE A 164 25.14 33.26 36.66
N ILE A 165 24.23 34.12 36.26
CA ILE A 165 22.79 33.85 36.14
C ILE A 165 22.48 33.69 34.67
N GLY A 166 21.98 32.52 34.29
CA GLY A 166 21.57 32.20 32.92
C GLY A 166 20.49 33.15 32.43
N GLN A 167 20.59 33.52 31.19
CA GLN A 167 19.59 34.27 30.46
C GLN A 167 18.84 33.30 29.51
N SER A 168 17.79 33.76 28.89
CA SER A 168 17.07 32.97 27.89
C SER A 168 17.85 33.00 26.57
N ASP A 169 18.67 32.00 26.33
CA ASP A 169 19.35 31.79 25.05
C ASP A 169 18.37 31.13 24.09
N ASN A 170 17.64 31.91 23.33
CA ASN A 170 16.75 31.38 22.33
C ASN A 170 17.52 31.11 21.04
N ASN A 171 17.94 29.87 20.85
CA ASN A 171 18.40 29.37 19.56
C ASN A 171 17.24 29.17 18.58
N ALA A 172 17.46 29.49 17.34
CA ALA A 172 16.42 29.30 16.35
C ALA A 172 16.13 27.80 16.13
N PRO A 173 14.86 27.39 16.09
CA PRO A 173 14.50 25.99 15.88
C PRO A 173 14.95 25.49 14.51
N THR A 174 15.08 24.20 14.39
CA THR A 174 15.37 23.50 13.14
C THR A 174 14.25 22.55 12.81
N ALA A 175 14.19 22.12 11.55
CA ALA A 175 13.37 21.02 11.10
C ALA A 175 14.13 20.24 10.04
N SER A 176 13.51 19.23 9.47
CA SER A 176 13.99 18.58 8.25
C SER A 176 12.87 18.46 7.22
N ASN A 177 13.25 18.23 5.96
CA ASN A 177 12.27 17.88 4.95
C ASN A 177 11.50 16.65 5.39
N SER A 178 10.20 16.64 5.13
CA SER A 178 9.30 15.56 5.56
C SER A 178 8.50 15.05 4.39
N THR A 179 8.12 13.78 4.45
CA THR A 179 7.22 13.15 3.50
C THR A 179 6.04 12.56 4.26
N VAL A 180 4.84 12.86 3.80
CA VAL A 180 3.60 12.24 4.24
C VAL A 180 2.92 11.58 3.05
N TYR A 181 2.10 10.57 3.30
CA TYR A 181 1.49 9.75 2.27
C TYR A 181 -0.02 9.89 2.30
N ILE A 182 -0.65 9.81 1.13
CA ILE A 182 -2.09 9.88 0.96
C ILE A 182 -2.47 9.13 -0.32
N ASN A 183 -3.63 8.48 -0.36
CA ASN A 183 -4.16 7.98 -1.61
C ASN A 183 -4.72 9.12 -2.47
N GLU A 184 -4.73 8.95 -3.77
CA GLU A 184 -5.36 9.92 -4.67
C GLU A 184 -6.84 10.13 -4.31
N ASN A 185 -7.33 11.33 -4.60
CA ASN A 185 -8.75 11.62 -4.49
C ASN A 185 -9.42 11.33 -5.84
N ASN A 186 -9.78 10.09 -6.08
CA ASN A 186 -10.52 9.70 -7.25
C ASN A 186 -11.98 10.11 -7.10
N GLN A 187 -12.31 11.29 -7.58
CA GLN A 187 -13.70 11.75 -7.70
C GLN A 187 -14.28 11.23 -9.00
N VAL A 188 -15.06 10.20 -8.88
CA VAL A 188 -15.78 9.57 -9.98
C VAL A 188 -16.47 10.59 -10.87
N SER A 189 -16.00 10.67 -12.10
CA SER A 189 -16.68 11.44 -13.16
C SER A 189 -17.49 10.56 -14.12
N SER A 190 -17.44 9.24 -13.98
CA SER A 190 -18.20 8.28 -14.78
C SER A 190 -18.53 7.03 -13.95
N ALA A 191 -19.64 6.36 -14.29
CA ALA A 191 -20.11 5.20 -13.56
C ALA A 191 -19.05 4.09 -13.56
N GLY A 192 -18.45 3.86 -12.42
CA GLY A 192 -17.52 2.76 -12.23
C GLY A 192 -16.43 3.03 -11.19
N ASP A 193 -15.68 4.09 -11.34
CA ASP A 193 -14.53 4.37 -10.50
C ASP A 193 -14.93 4.75 -9.07
N ARG A 194 -14.50 3.96 -8.09
CA ARG A 194 -14.88 4.17 -6.69
C ARG A 194 -13.72 4.00 -5.74
N THR A 195 -12.86 4.99 -5.69
CA THR A 195 -12.11 5.23 -4.47
C THR A 195 -12.94 6.04 -3.49
N PRO A 196 -12.73 5.93 -2.16
CA PRO A 196 -13.47 6.71 -1.19
C PRO A 196 -13.34 8.20 -1.49
N SER A 197 -14.42 8.87 -1.80
CA SER A 197 -14.47 10.33 -1.92
C SER A 197 -14.06 10.99 -0.61
N ASN A 198 -13.28 12.07 -0.66
CA ASN A 198 -12.77 12.87 0.45
C ASN A 198 -11.58 12.26 1.23
N ILE A 199 -10.58 11.75 0.52
CA ILE A 199 -9.30 11.46 1.16
C ILE A 199 -8.61 12.78 1.46
N THR A 200 -8.35 13.03 2.75
CA THR A 200 -7.61 14.22 3.21
C THR A 200 -6.48 13.79 4.15
N LYS A 201 -5.28 14.36 3.97
CA LYS A 201 -4.22 14.27 4.96
C LYS A 201 -4.44 15.36 6.00
N ILE A 202 -4.71 14.97 7.23
CA ILE A 202 -4.67 15.86 8.40
C ILE A 202 -3.25 15.87 8.92
N PHE A 203 -2.67 17.07 9.08
CA PHE A 203 -1.32 17.22 9.58
C PHE A 203 -1.28 17.20 11.11
N ALA A 204 -0.27 16.53 11.65
CA ALA A 204 0.11 16.59 13.06
C ALA A 204 1.43 17.36 13.25
N ALA A 205 1.70 17.84 14.45
CA ALA A 205 2.96 18.54 14.74
C ALA A 205 4.21 17.71 14.39
N GLY A 206 4.14 16.39 14.61
CA GLY A 206 5.22 15.47 14.25
C GLY A 206 5.54 15.38 12.75
N ASP A 207 4.59 15.72 11.87
CA ASP A 207 4.83 15.71 10.42
C ASP A 207 5.86 16.80 10.00
N PHE A 208 6.11 17.81 10.84
CA PHE A 208 7.02 18.91 10.54
C PHE A 208 8.45 18.68 11.00
N ASN A 209 8.76 17.53 11.61
CA ASN A 209 10.11 17.15 12.07
C ASN A 209 10.84 18.28 12.84
N TYR A 210 10.09 18.94 13.72
CA TYR A 210 10.59 20.05 14.55
C TYR A 210 11.64 19.56 15.54
N SER A 211 12.68 20.37 15.76
CA SER A 211 13.70 20.17 16.79
C SER A 211 14.24 21.53 17.26
N ASP A 212 14.43 21.63 18.54
CA ASP A 212 14.98 22.82 19.18
C ASP A 212 16.06 22.43 20.20
N SER A 213 17.18 23.20 20.23
CA SER A 213 18.30 22.91 21.13
C SER A 213 18.02 23.31 22.55
N ASP A 214 17.14 24.30 22.76
CA ASP A 214 16.76 24.82 24.07
C ASP A 214 15.55 24.07 24.63
N SER A 215 15.08 23.03 23.89
CA SER A 215 13.90 22.23 24.25
C SER A 215 12.59 23.02 24.21
N ASP A 216 12.55 24.12 23.50
CA ASP A 216 11.33 24.86 23.26
C ASP A 216 10.36 24.08 22.35
N SER A 217 9.08 24.25 22.61
CA SER A 217 8.03 23.53 21.87
C SER A 217 7.67 24.27 20.58
N LEU A 218 7.29 23.50 19.53
CA LEU A 218 6.72 24.09 18.32
C LEU A 218 5.55 25.02 18.69
N SER A 219 5.66 26.29 18.33
CA SER A 219 4.62 27.29 18.52
C SER A 219 3.74 27.47 17.29
N LYS A 220 4.34 27.52 16.12
CA LYS A 220 3.63 27.66 14.85
C LYS A 220 4.48 27.25 13.65
N VAL A 221 3.79 26.98 12.56
CA VAL A 221 4.36 26.73 11.24
C VAL A 221 3.97 27.88 10.32
N LYS A 222 4.91 28.36 9.49
CA LYS A 222 4.67 29.37 8.47
C LYS A 222 4.84 28.77 7.09
N ILE A 223 3.85 28.90 6.23
CA ILE A 223 3.90 28.39 4.86
C ILE A 223 4.69 29.36 3.98
N THR A 224 5.80 28.89 3.42
CA THR A 224 6.76 29.72 2.65
C THR A 224 6.64 29.57 1.14
N THR A 225 6.10 28.46 0.66
CA THR A 225 5.64 28.24 -0.71
C THR A 225 4.34 27.47 -0.64
N LEU A 226 3.39 27.82 -1.53
CA LEU A 226 2.12 27.11 -1.63
C LEU A 226 2.29 25.77 -2.32
N GLU A 227 1.32 24.92 -2.16
CA GLU A 227 1.23 23.61 -2.80
C GLU A 227 1.19 23.73 -4.32
N SER A 228 1.78 22.75 -5.00
CA SER A 228 1.85 22.73 -6.48
C SER A 228 0.53 22.28 -7.14
N ALA A 229 -0.32 21.54 -6.41
CA ALA A 229 -1.63 21.06 -6.84
C ALA A 229 -2.47 20.66 -5.62
N GLY A 230 -3.78 20.42 -5.80
CA GLY A 230 -4.69 20.10 -4.69
C GLY A 230 -5.05 21.33 -3.88
N ALA A 231 -5.41 21.15 -2.62
CA ALA A 231 -5.78 22.23 -1.71
C ALA A 231 -5.19 22.01 -0.31
N LEU A 232 -4.28 22.89 0.12
CA LEU A 232 -3.84 22.99 1.51
C LEU A 232 -4.77 23.95 2.23
N GLU A 233 -5.53 23.46 3.21
CA GLU A 233 -6.60 24.22 3.85
C GLU A 233 -6.40 24.32 5.36
N HIS A 234 -6.77 25.48 5.89
CA HIS A 234 -6.82 25.76 7.33
C HIS A 234 -8.26 26.04 7.77
N TYR A 235 -8.69 25.43 8.88
CA TYR A 235 -10.01 25.69 9.46
C TYR A 235 -9.99 26.96 10.28
N ASN A 236 -10.72 27.98 9.86
CA ASN A 236 -10.74 29.31 10.49
C ASN A 236 -11.72 29.46 11.67
N GLY A 237 -12.26 28.34 12.18
CA GLY A 237 -13.28 28.31 13.24
C GLY A 237 -14.70 28.22 12.71
N SER A 238 -14.93 28.37 11.40
CA SER A 238 -16.28 28.27 10.78
C SER A 238 -16.25 27.48 9.47
N SER A 239 -15.18 27.54 8.71
CA SER A 239 -15.02 26.84 7.42
C SER A 239 -13.55 26.52 7.15
N TRP A 240 -13.35 25.57 6.26
CA TRP A 240 -12.05 25.32 5.64
C TRP A 240 -11.80 26.38 4.58
N VAL A 241 -10.61 26.95 4.58
CA VAL A 241 -10.16 27.99 3.63
C VAL A 241 -8.76 27.67 3.16
N ASP A 242 -8.48 27.96 1.90
CA ASP A 242 -7.14 27.77 1.33
C ASP A 242 -6.10 28.56 2.13
N VAL A 243 -4.98 27.92 2.38
CA VAL A 243 -3.82 28.55 3.02
C VAL A 243 -3.19 29.56 2.06
N THR A 244 -2.82 30.72 2.60
CA THR A 244 -2.18 31.78 1.81
C THR A 244 -0.68 31.79 2.05
N LEU A 245 0.06 32.35 1.09
CA LEU A 245 1.52 32.50 1.21
C LEU A 245 1.88 33.32 2.46
N ASN A 246 2.85 32.82 3.23
CA ASN A 246 3.29 33.34 4.53
C ASN A 246 2.25 33.26 5.64
N GLN A 247 1.17 32.50 5.47
CA GLN A 247 0.24 32.25 6.56
C GLN A 247 0.94 31.48 7.67
N GLU A 248 0.65 31.90 8.90
CA GLU A 248 1.10 31.23 10.12
C GLU A 248 -0.03 30.37 10.68
N ILE A 249 0.26 29.11 10.95
CA ILE A 249 -0.66 28.12 11.52
C ILE A 249 -0.14 27.75 12.90
N SER A 250 -0.93 27.98 13.94
CA SER A 250 -0.51 27.69 15.31
C SER A 250 -0.36 26.18 15.55
N ALA A 251 0.55 25.78 16.41
CA ALA A 251 0.67 24.38 16.86
C ALA A 251 -0.62 23.87 17.51
N SER A 252 -1.39 24.77 18.15
CA SER A 252 -2.72 24.47 18.69
C SER A 252 -3.72 24.11 17.59
N ASP A 253 -3.74 24.84 16.46
CA ASP A 253 -4.61 24.53 15.34
C ASP A 253 -4.22 23.19 14.69
N ILE A 254 -2.92 22.95 14.54
CA ILE A 254 -2.42 21.66 14.06
C ILE A 254 -2.86 20.53 15.01
N GLY A 255 -2.71 20.71 16.32
CA GLY A 255 -3.14 19.75 17.33
C GLY A 255 -4.65 19.53 17.38
N ASN A 256 -5.44 20.51 16.95
CA ASN A 256 -6.90 20.42 16.81
C ASN A 256 -7.35 19.84 15.44
N ASN A 257 -6.42 19.38 14.61
CA ASN A 257 -6.67 18.86 13.26
C ASN A 257 -7.23 19.91 12.28
N TYR A 258 -6.81 21.18 12.43
CA TYR A 258 -7.29 22.30 11.61
C TYR A 258 -6.40 22.61 10.41
N LEU A 259 -5.38 21.81 10.14
CA LEU A 259 -4.59 21.87 8.91
C LEU A 259 -4.74 20.57 8.15
N ARG A 260 -5.18 20.65 6.88
CA ARG A 260 -5.36 19.48 6.02
C ARG A 260 -4.91 19.75 4.60
N PHE A 261 -4.64 18.68 3.89
CA PHE A 261 -4.44 18.69 2.44
C PHE A 261 -5.42 17.73 1.77
N THR A 262 -6.03 18.19 0.67
CA THR A 262 -6.89 17.38 -0.19
C THR A 262 -6.26 17.32 -1.58
N PRO A 263 -5.90 16.14 -2.12
CA PRO A 263 -5.39 16.01 -3.48
C PRO A 263 -6.38 16.52 -4.51
N ALA A 264 -5.89 16.98 -5.66
CA ALA A 264 -6.73 17.19 -6.81
C ALA A 264 -7.32 15.83 -7.27
N ALA A 265 -8.53 15.85 -7.85
CA ALA A 265 -9.12 14.63 -8.37
C ALA A 265 -8.21 14.01 -9.45
N ASN A 266 -8.02 12.69 -9.41
CA ASN A 266 -7.18 11.92 -10.32
C ASN A 266 -5.73 12.46 -10.40
N SER A 267 -5.19 12.93 -9.26
CA SER A 267 -3.82 13.40 -9.18
C SER A 267 -2.90 12.26 -8.77
N GLU A 268 -2.04 11.84 -9.66
CA GLU A 268 -1.06 10.77 -9.47
C GLU A 268 0.34 11.31 -9.14
N SER A 269 0.47 12.62 -8.98
CA SER A 269 1.77 13.27 -8.80
C SER A 269 1.97 13.76 -7.38
N ASN A 270 3.18 13.58 -6.86
CA ASN A 270 3.59 14.13 -5.59
C ASN A 270 3.43 15.65 -5.55
N VAL A 271 2.94 16.15 -4.43
CA VAL A 271 2.71 17.58 -4.18
C VAL A 271 3.69 18.07 -3.12
N THR A 272 4.18 19.29 -3.27
CA THR A 272 5.11 19.88 -2.29
C THR A 272 4.66 21.26 -1.89
N PHE A 273 4.91 21.62 -0.60
CA PHE A 273 4.85 22.98 -0.12
C PHE A 273 6.04 23.28 0.79
N GLY A 274 6.41 24.55 0.92
CA GLY A 274 7.50 24.98 1.80
C GLY A 274 7.00 25.48 3.14
N PHE A 275 7.79 25.24 4.20
CA PHE A 275 7.45 25.72 5.53
C PHE A 275 8.67 26.15 6.33
N LYS A 276 8.44 26.98 7.35
CA LYS A 276 9.35 27.26 8.46
C LYS A 276 8.67 26.95 9.78
N VAL A 277 9.43 26.56 10.78
CA VAL A 277 8.97 26.31 12.14
C VAL A 277 9.36 27.48 13.07
N ASN A 278 8.60 27.70 14.14
CA ASN A 278 8.83 28.74 15.13
C ASN A 278 8.63 28.17 16.54
N ASP A 279 9.52 28.56 17.47
CA ASP A 279 9.54 28.17 18.88
C ASP A 279 8.66 29.05 19.80
N GLY A 280 8.13 30.14 19.26
CA GLY A 280 7.41 31.18 20.00
C GLY A 280 8.12 32.54 19.93
N THR A 281 9.42 32.52 19.68
CA THR A 281 10.30 33.69 19.64
C THR A 281 10.83 33.96 18.24
N VAL A 282 11.48 32.97 17.62
CA VAL A 282 12.11 33.11 16.30
C VAL A 282 11.68 31.99 15.34
N TYR A 283 11.89 32.22 14.05
CA TYR A 283 11.71 31.20 13.01
C TYR A 283 13.02 30.49 12.68
N SER A 284 12.91 29.26 12.26
CA SER A 284 14.04 28.54 11.68
C SER A 284 14.73 29.39 10.61
N SER A 285 16.06 29.33 10.58
CA SER A 285 16.86 30.09 9.60
C SER A 285 16.54 29.65 8.16
N SER A 286 16.38 28.35 7.92
CA SER A 286 16.04 27.76 6.64
C SER A 286 14.55 27.45 6.51
N ALA A 287 14.05 27.42 5.28
CA ALA A 287 12.78 26.79 4.95
C ALA A 287 13.01 25.32 4.60
N TYR A 288 11.99 24.50 4.87
CA TYR A 288 11.96 23.07 4.63
C TYR A 288 10.83 22.71 3.66
N THR A 289 10.91 21.55 3.09
CA THR A 289 9.90 21.05 2.13
C THR A 289 9.07 19.94 2.79
N MET A 290 7.76 20.10 2.76
CA MET A 290 6.81 19.01 2.97
C MET A 290 6.51 18.39 1.61
N THR A 291 6.74 17.09 1.47
CA THR A 291 6.32 16.30 0.32
C THR A 291 5.09 15.50 0.70
N ILE A 292 4.03 15.60 -0.09
CA ILE A 292 2.86 14.76 0.00
C ILE A 292 2.97 13.76 -1.13
N SER A 293 3.31 12.52 -0.80
CA SER A 293 3.37 11.43 -1.77
C SER A 293 1.96 10.92 -2.01
N VAL A 294 1.50 11.08 -3.23
CA VAL A 294 0.16 10.63 -3.63
C VAL A 294 0.30 9.24 -4.22
N ASN A 295 -0.40 8.28 -3.63
CA ASN A 295 -0.51 6.91 -4.08
C ASN A 295 -1.64 6.86 -5.12
N ALA A 296 -1.31 6.54 -6.37
CA ALA A 296 -2.29 6.39 -7.44
C ALA A 296 -3.16 5.14 -7.21
N ALA A 297 -4.38 5.17 -7.70
CA ALA A 297 -5.22 3.97 -7.75
C ALA A 297 -5.06 3.30 -9.13
N PRO A 298 -5.24 1.97 -9.20
CA PRO A 298 -5.34 1.30 -10.49
C PRO A 298 -6.46 1.94 -11.32
N ASN A 299 -6.20 2.20 -12.58
CA ASN A 299 -7.21 2.71 -13.52
C ASN A 299 -7.78 1.54 -14.33
N VAL A 300 -8.80 0.89 -13.78
CA VAL A 300 -9.45 -0.29 -14.37
C VAL A 300 -10.48 0.17 -15.40
N THR A 301 -10.43 -0.40 -16.59
CA THR A 301 -11.41 -0.12 -17.64
C THR A 301 -12.34 -1.31 -17.85
N ASP A 302 -13.62 -1.05 -18.14
CA ASP A 302 -14.58 -2.07 -18.49
C ASP A 302 -14.12 -2.85 -19.72
N THR A 303 -14.09 -4.17 -19.60
CA THR A 303 -13.61 -5.06 -20.65
C THR A 303 -14.73 -5.95 -21.17
N THR A 304 -14.89 -6.00 -22.50
CA THR A 304 -15.67 -7.02 -23.17
C THR A 304 -14.72 -7.99 -23.86
N VAL A 305 -14.80 -9.26 -23.50
CA VAL A 305 -13.97 -10.30 -24.14
C VAL A 305 -14.41 -10.45 -25.60
N GLY A 306 -13.49 -10.14 -26.53
CA GLY A 306 -13.79 -9.98 -27.96
C GLY A 306 -14.15 -11.26 -28.69
N THR A 307 -13.98 -12.44 -28.08
CA THR A 307 -14.33 -13.74 -28.66
C THR A 307 -15.60 -14.28 -28.03
N THR A 308 -16.55 -14.72 -28.90
CA THR A 308 -17.73 -15.42 -28.41
C THR A 308 -17.34 -16.79 -27.86
N VAL A 309 -17.79 -17.11 -26.65
CA VAL A 309 -17.53 -18.37 -25.97
C VAL A 309 -18.63 -19.34 -26.35
N ALA A 310 -18.27 -20.42 -27.01
CA ALA A 310 -19.24 -21.47 -27.32
C ALA A 310 -19.71 -22.21 -26.06
N ALA A 311 -20.94 -22.70 -26.06
CA ALA A 311 -21.49 -23.47 -24.94
C ALA A 311 -20.57 -24.67 -24.60
N GLY A 312 -20.29 -24.85 -23.31
CA GLY A 312 -19.38 -25.90 -22.80
C GLY A 312 -17.89 -25.61 -22.93
N ASN A 313 -17.50 -24.50 -23.55
CA ASN A 313 -16.11 -24.11 -23.69
C ASN A 313 -15.68 -23.10 -22.62
N ASN A 314 -14.36 -22.95 -22.45
CA ASN A 314 -13.75 -21.99 -21.55
C ASN A 314 -13.13 -20.79 -22.30
N SER A 315 -13.18 -19.63 -21.68
CA SER A 315 -12.37 -18.47 -22.04
C SER A 315 -11.42 -18.13 -20.89
N THR A 316 -10.17 -17.81 -21.18
CA THR A 316 -9.15 -17.49 -20.19
C THR A 316 -8.44 -16.19 -20.57
N GLY A 317 -7.92 -15.48 -19.57
CA GLY A 317 -7.17 -14.24 -19.75
C GLY A 317 -6.76 -13.64 -18.40
N ASP A 318 -6.47 -12.36 -18.41
CA ASP A 318 -6.12 -11.60 -17.21
C ASP A 318 -6.96 -10.32 -17.15
N VAL A 319 -7.55 -10.01 -16.00
CA VAL A 319 -8.33 -8.78 -15.80
C VAL A 319 -7.43 -7.55 -15.62
N HIS A 320 -6.13 -7.75 -15.39
CA HIS A 320 -5.15 -6.69 -15.29
C HIS A 320 -4.52 -6.32 -16.65
N ASP A 321 -4.81 -7.08 -17.72
CA ASP A 321 -4.30 -6.74 -19.05
C ASP A 321 -4.77 -5.34 -19.47
N GLY A 322 -3.82 -4.39 -19.52
CA GLY A 322 -4.08 -3.01 -19.91
C GLY A 322 -4.61 -2.10 -18.79
N VAL A 323 -4.62 -2.56 -17.53
CA VAL A 323 -4.84 -1.67 -16.38
C VAL A 323 -3.64 -0.75 -16.25
N ALA A 324 -3.89 0.56 -16.22
CA ALA A 324 -2.86 1.55 -16.00
C ALA A 324 -2.80 1.91 -14.51
N ASP A 325 -1.60 1.86 -13.95
CA ASP A 325 -1.28 2.40 -12.63
C ASP A 325 0.03 3.19 -12.78
N SER A 326 0.10 4.42 -12.28
CA SER A 326 1.23 5.30 -12.58
C SER A 326 2.46 5.03 -11.70
N ASP A 327 2.27 4.41 -10.56
CA ASP A 327 3.31 4.11 -9.58
C ASP A 327 3.50 2.60 -9.33
N ASP A 328 2.56 1.76 -9.77
CA ASP A 328 2.65 0.31 -9.69
C ASP A 328 2.64 -0.39 -11.07
N ALA A 329 3.28 -1.53 -11.16
CA ALA A 329 3.22 -2.40 -12.34
C ALA A 329 2.04 -3.38 -12.23
N ASP A 330 1.43 -3.75 -13.37
CA ASP A 330 0.32 -4.71 -13.44
C ASP A 330 0.58 -6.01 -12.65
N SER A 331 1.84 -6.45 -12.58
CA SER A 331 2.24 -7.68 -11.89
C SER A 331 2.13 -7.63 -10.36
N VAL A 332 1.94 -6.46 -9.77
CA VAL A 332 1.77 -6.29 -8.32
C VAL A 332 0.34 -5.94 -7.93
N LEU A 333 -0.54 -5.68 -8.91
CA LEU A 333 -1.95 -5.45 -8.67
C LEU A 333 -2.63 -6.71 -8.13
N VAL A 334 -3.64 -6.54 -7.29
CA VAL A 334 -4.30 -7.66 -6.60
C VAL A 334 -5.81 -7.54 -6.71
N VAL A 335 -6.46 -8.56 -7.25
CA VAL A 335 -7.93 -8.68 -7.20
C VAL A 335 -8.35 -9.01 -5.77
N THR A 336 -9.22 -8.19 -5.20
CA THR A 336 -9.73 -8.33 -3.82
C THR A 336 -11.20 -8.69 -3.72
N GLY A 337 -11.90 -8.73 -4.87
CA GLY A 337 -13.30 -9.09 -4.87
C GLY A 337 -13.83 -9.37 -6.26
N VAL A 338 -14.78 -10.30 -6.37
CA VAL A 338 -15.47 -10.66 -7.60
C VAL A 338 -16.95 -10.92 -7.30
N ALA A 339 -17.85 -10.39 -8.13
CA ALA A 339 -19.28 -10.62 -8.00
C ALA A 339 -19.96 -10.71 -9.38
N SER A 340 -21.11 -11.36 -9.44
CA SER A 340 -21.95 -11.39 -10.64
C SER A 340 -22.67 -10.05 -10.83
N GLY A 341 -22.83 -9.63 -12.08
CA GLY A 341 -23.50 -8.38 -12.46
C GLY A 341 -22.51 -7.26 -12.75
N ASN A 342 -23.03 -6.14 -13.21
CA ASN A 342 -22.24 -4.94 -13.52
C ASN A 342 -22.07 -4.04 -12.27
N GLU A 343 -21.22 -3.04 -12.36
CA GLU A 343 -20.93 -2.08 -11.29
C GLU A 343 -22.17 -1.34 -10.77
N SER A 344 -23.14 -1.05 -11.63
CA SER A 344 -24.40 -0.39 -11.18
C SER A 344 -25.21 -1.28 -10.24
N SER A 345 -24.99 -2.60 -10.28
CA SER A 345 -25.59 -3.58 -9.37
C SER A 345 -24.73 -3.81 -8.12
N ASN A 346 -23.40 -3.67 -8.26
CA ASN A 346 -22.40 -3.88 -7.21
C ASN A 346 -21.70 -2.56 -6.86
N ASN A 347 -22.45 -1.64 -6.32
CA ASN A 347 -22.08 -0.25 -6.10
C ASN A 347 -21.05 -0.02 -4.96
N SER A 348 -20.22 -0.99 -4.62
CA SER A 348 -19.22 -0.86 -3.56
C SER A 348 -17.99 -1.69 -3.88
N ILE A 349 -16.84 -1.18 -3.44
CA ILE A 349 -15.58 -1.91 -3.45
C ILE A 349 -15.76 -3.26 -2.76
N ILE A 350 -15.46 -4.36 -3.46
CA ILE A 350 -15.52 -5.71 -2.92
C ILE A 350 -14.14 -6.03 -2.35
N THR A 351 -14.08 -6.21 -1.04
CA THR A 351 -12.82 -6.47 -0.33
C THR A 351 -12.86 -7.83 0.38
N ASN A 352 -11.77 -8.13 1.12
CA ASN A 352 -11.63 -9.36 1.91
C ASN A 352 -11.67 -10.65 1.08
N ASP A 353 -11.12 -10.59 -0.14
CA ASP A 353 -11.03 -11.69 -1.09
C ASP A 353 -12.37 -12.37 -1.40
N THR A 354 -13.47 -11.60 -1.29
CA THR A 354 -14.82 -12.09 -1.54
C THR A 354 -14.96 -12.57 -3.00
N GLY A 355 -15.18 -13.86 -3.18
CA GLY A 355 -15.32 -14.47 -4.50
C GLY A 355 -14.00 -14.75 -5.23
N VAL A 356 -12.86 -14.26 -4.77
CA VAL A 356 -11.54 -14.50 -5.38
C VAL A 356 -11.19 -15.99 -5.31
N GLY A 357 -10.75 -16.56 -6.43
CA GLY A 357 -10.45 -17.98 -6.57
C GLY A 357 -11.65 -18.93 -6.49
N SER A 358 -12.86 -18.40 -6.35
CA SER A 358 -14.11 -19.17 -6.30
C SER A 358 -14.87 -19.02 -7.60
N ALA A 359 -15.65 -20.06 -7.99
CA ALA A 359 -16.52 -19.98 -9.15
C ALA A 359 -17.75 -19.13 -8.84
N ILE A 360 -17.88 -18.01 -9.51
CA ILE A 360 -19.02 -17.07 -9.38
C ILE A 360 -20.00 -17.39 -10.51
N ALA A 361 -21.25 -17.70 -10.16
CA ALA A 361 -22.27 -18.03 -11.13
C ALA A 361 -22.75 -16.76 -11.88
N GLY A 362 -22.71 -16.83 -13.21
CA GLY A 362 -23.43 -15.94 -14.11
C GLY A 362 -24.77 -16.56 -14.53
N THR A 363 -25.36 -16.02 -15.59
CA THR A 363 -26.58 -16.55 -16.19
C THR A 363 -26.28 -17.71 -17.13
N TYR A 364 -25.16 -17.63 -17.85
CA TYR A 364 -24.80 -18.55 -18.93
C TYR A 364 -23.49 -19.30 -18.67
N GLY A 365 -22.83 -19.06 -17.55
CA GLY A 365 -21.60 -19.72 -17.20
C GLY A 365 -21.12 -19.39 -15.79
N THR A 366 -19.88 -19.70 -15.49
CA THR A 366 -19.23 -19.38 -14.21
C THR A 366 -17.88 -18.74 -14.45
N LEU A 367 -17.57 -17.66 -13.69
CA LEU A 367 -16.28 -16.97 -13.71
C LEU A 367 -15.49 -17.32 -12.46
N THR A 368 -14.22 -17.65 -12.63
CA THR A 368 -13.23 -17.75 -11.54
C THR A 368 -12.10 -16.78 -11.85
N VAL A 369 -11.81 -15.85 -10.93
CA VAL A 369 -10.69 -14.91 -11.03
C VAL A 369 -9.74 -15.14 -9.86
N ALA A 370 -8.46 -15.35 -10.15
CA ALA A 370 -7.43 -15.46 -9.11
C ALA A 370 -6.97 -14.09 -8.62
N ALA A 371 -6.32 -14.04 -7.45
CA ALA A 371 -5.81 -12.80 -6.87
C ALA A 371 -4.80 -12.05 -7.77
N ASN A 372 -4.10 -12.75 -8.65
CA ASN A 372 -3.16 -12.17 -9.61
C ASN A 372 -3.83 -11.69 -10.92
N GLY A 373 -5.15 -11.66 -11.00
CA GLY A 373 -5.90 -11.20 -12.17
C GLY A 373 -6.25 -12.28 -13.18
N THR A 374 -5.57 -13.42 -13.17
CA THR A 374 -5.87 -14.49 -14.15
C THR A 374 -7.28 -15.04 -13.96
N TYR A 375 -8.01 -15.23 -15.06
CA TYR A 375 -9.37 -15.73 -15.00
C TYR A 375 -9.62 -16.94 -15.89
N THR A 376 -10.66 -17.68 -15.53
CA THR A 376 -11.31 -18.69 -16.37
C THR A 376 -12.81 -18.47 -16.30
N TYR A 377 -13.42 -18.22 -17.45
CA TYR A 377 -14.86 -18.26 -17.62
C TYR A 377 -15.23 -19.58 -18.30
N ALA A 378 -16.10 -20.37 -17.68
CA ALA A 378 -16.61 -21.65 -18.20
C ALA A 378 -18.08 -21.46 -18.60
N ALA A 379 -18.36 -21.45 -19.90
CA ALA A 379 -19.73 -21.38 -20.40
C ALA A 379 -20.46 -22.70 -20.10
N SER A 380 -21.74 -22.61 -19.73
CA SER A 380 -22.60 -23.79 -19.52
C SER A 380 -22.73 -24.55 -20.82
N SER A 381 -22.65 -25.89 -20.74
CA SER A 381 -22.85 -26.78 -21.91
C SER A 381 -24.28 -26.76 -22.42
N THR A 382 -25.23 -26.38 -21.56
CA THR A 382 -26.65 -26.17 -21.91
C THR A 382 -27.08 -24.78 -21.44
N ASN A 383 -27.74 -24.02 -22.30
CA ASN A 383 -28.29 -22.72 -21.98
C ASN A 383 -29.61 -22.49 -22.73
N ASN A 384 -30.34 -21.45 -22.37
CA ASN A 384 -31.62 -21.10 -22.98
C ASN A 384 -31.50 -19.94 -23.98
N ILE A 385 -30.34 -19.73 -24.54
CA ILE A 385 -30.10 -18.73 -25.59
C ILE A 385 -30.70 -19.29 -26.88
N ALA A 386 -31.50 -18.49 -27.59
CA ALA A 386 -32.08 -18.89 -28.85
C ALA A 386 -30.97 -19.26 -29.84
N PHE A 387 -31.18 -20.38 -30.57
CA PHE A 387 -30.20 -20.87 -31.51
C PHE A 387 -29.71 -19.83 -32.50
N GLY A 388 -28.43 -19.81 -32.78
CA GLY A 388 -27.77 -18.80 -33.63
C GLY A 388 -27.65 -17.42 -33.01
N SER A 389 -28.17 -17.24 -31.80
CA SER A 389 -28.06 -15.97 -31.04
C SER A 389 -26.96 -16.04 -29.99
N THR A 390 -26.60 -14.89 -29.48
CA THR A 390 -25.66 -14.76 -28.37
C THR A 390 -26.31 -13.99 -27.23
N ALA A 391 -25.84 -14.19 -26.01
CA ALA A 391 -26.19 -13.41 -24.83
C ALA A 391 -24.92 -13.08 -24.05
N THR A 392 -25.03 -12.24 -23.04
CA THR A 392 -23.86 -11.79 -22.26
C THR A 392 -23.97 -12.17 -20.80
N ASP A 393 -22.87 -12.63 -20.23
CA ASP A 393 -22.63 -12.65 -18.79
C ASP A 393 -21.67 -11.52 -18.42
N THR A 394 -21.98 -10.84 -17.32
CA THR A 394 -21.23 -9.68 -16.84
C THR A 394 -20.90 -9.86 -15.37
N PHE A 395 -19.66 -9.53 -15.00
CA PHE A 395 -19.14 -9.65 -13.65
C PHE A 395 -18.38 -8.38 -13.28
N THR A 396 -18.47 -8.00 -12.00
CA THR A 396 -17.71 -6.90 -11.41
C THR A 396 -16.54 -7.47 -10.64
N TYR A 397 -15.37 -6.85 -10.75
CA TYR A 397 -14.20 -7.18 -9.94
C TYR A 397 -13.60 -5.90 -9.36
N THR A 398 -12.92 -6.04 -8.23
CA THR A 398 -12.19 -4.96 -7.57
C THR A 398 -10.71 -5.27 -7.58
N THR A 399 -9.92 -4.35 -8.06
CA THR A 399 -8.45 -4.39 -8.04
C THR A 399 -7.92 -3.37 -7.06
N ARG A 400 -6.88 -3.69 -6.34
CA ARG A 400 -6.10 -2.77 -5.52
C ARG A 400 -4.64 -2.73 -5.97
N ASP A 401 -3.98 -1.63 -5.64
CA ASP A 401 -2.54 -1.49 -5.71
C ASP A 401 -1.80 -2.32 -4.63
N ASN A 402 -0.49 -2.26 -4.64
CA ASN A 402 0.38 -2.88 -3.65
C ASN A 402 1.02 -1.86 -2.70
N GLU A 403 0.78 -0.56 -2.90
CA GLU A 403 1.36 0.50 -2.07
C GLU A 403 0.73 0.55 -0.68
N THR A 404 1.57 0.43 0.37
CA THR A 404 1.16 0.50 1.77
C THR A 404 1.64 1.77 2.47
N ASN A 405 2.34 2.66 1.77
CA ASN A 405 2.98 3.84 2.36
C ASN A 405 1.97 4.83 2.94
N SER A 406 0.76 4.90 2.38
CA SER A 406 -0.35 5.72 2.91
C SER A 406 -1.05 5.13 4.13
N GLY A 407 -0.72 3.88 4.50
CA GLY A 407 -1.42 3.10 5.53
C GLY A 407 -2.75 2.50 5.07
N SER A 408 -3.12 2.67 3.79
CA SER A 408 -4.29 2.07 3.14
C SER A 408 -4.01 1.87 1.65
N PHE A 409 -4.58 0.81 1.07
CA PHE A 409 -4.51 0.57 -0.37
C PHE A 409 -5.46 1.50 -1.13
N ALA A 410 -5.11 1.83 -2.37
CA ALA A 410 -6.05 2.42 -3.31
C ALA A 410 -6.74 1.32 -4.13
N TYR A 411 -7.98 1.55 -4.56
CA TYR A 411 -8.82 0.55 -5.20
C TYR A 411 -9.52 1.13 -6.40
N ASP A 412 -9.74 0.29 -7.40
CA ASP A 412 -10.66 0.57 -8.47
C ASP A 412 -11.52 -0.64 -8.82
N VAL A 413 -12.63 -0.41 -9.51
CA VAL A 413 -13.65 -1.42 -9.82
C VAL A 413 -13.87 -1.45 -11.32
N GLY A 414 -13.86 -2.63 -11.89
CA GLY A 414 -14.12 -2.82 -13.31
C GLY A 414 -15.14 -3.91 -13.57
N THR A 415 -15.64 -3.90 -14.79
CA THR A 415 -16.58 -4.89 -15.31
C THR A 415 -15.92 -5.73 -16.39
N ILE A 416 -16.10 -7.06 -16.33
CA ILE A 416 -15.75 -7.96 -17.41
C ILE A 416 -17.00 -8.63 -17.99
N THR A 417 -17.15 -8.59 -19.31
CA THR A 417 -18.32 -9.12 -20.02
C THR A 417 -17.91 -10.19 -21.02
N PHE A 418 -18.59 -11.32 -20.97
CA PHE A 418 -18.43 -12.45 -21.89
C PHE A 418 -19.65 -12.55 -22.79
N THR A 419 -19.42 -12.73 -24.09
CA THR A 419 -20.45 -13.07 -25.07
C THR A 419 -20.51 -14.58 -25.21
N VAL A 420 -21.66 -15.19 -24.94
CA VAL A 420 -21.87 -16.64 -24.93
C VAL A 420 -22.80 -17.02 -26.09
N ALA A 421 -22.46 -18.05 -26.85
CA ALA A 421 -23.31 -18.61 -27.90
C ALA A 421 -24.37 -19.55 -27.34
N SER A 422 -25.44 -19.71 -28.08
CA SER A 422 -26.47 -20.71 -27.78
C SER A 422 -25.90 -22.14 -27.69
N SER A 423 -26.47 -22.97 -26.83
CA SER A 423 -26.18 -24.41 -26.80
C SER A 423 -26.93 -25.12 -27.93
N ILE A 424 -26.33 -26.20 -28.41
CA ILE A 424 -26.97 -27.13 -29.35
C ILE A 424 -27.34 -28.38 -28.56
N VAL A 425 -28.61 -28.74 -28.56
CA VAL A 425 -29.12 -29.95 -27.94
C VAL A 425 -29.86 -30.72 -29.02
N LEU A 426 -29.29 -31.84 -29.49
CA LEU A 426 -29.94 -32.77 -30.42
C LEU A 426 -30.70 -33.83 -29.63
N VAL A 427 -31.85 -34.27 -30.17
CA VAL A 427 -32.71 -35.30 -29.61
C VAL A 427 -32.54 -36.59 -30.47
N ASN A 428 -32.65 -37.77 -29.86
CA ASN A 428 -32.60 -39.03 -30.61
C ASN A 428 -33.90 -39.27 -31.33
N ASP A 429 -33.80 -39.68 -32.60
CA ASP A 429 -34.93 -39.97 -33.47
C ASP A 429 -35.20 -41.48 -33.56
N THR A 430 -36.43 -41.83 -33.87
CA THR A 430 -36.84 -43.21 -34.11
C THR A 430 -37.77 -43.28 -35.30
N ASP A 431 -37.59 -44.32 -36.11
CA ASP A 431 -38.50 -44.63 -37.20
C ASP A 431 -38.63 -46.18 -37.41
N SER A 432 -39.49 -46.59 -38.28
CA SER A 432 -39.73 -48.03 -38.58
C SER A 432 -40.00 -48.25 -40.03
N VAL A 433 -39.62 -49.43 -40.52
CA VAL A 433 -39.82 -49.88 -41.88
C VAL A 433 -39.96 -51.42 -41.90
N ASN A 434 -40.74 -51.97 -42.82
CA ASN A 434 -40.69 -53.38 -43.06
C ASN A 434 -39.45 -53.74 -43.91
N GLU A 435 -38.98 -54.95 -43.82
CA GLU A 435 -37.98 -55.43 -44.74
C GLU A 435 -38.44 -55.22 -46.18
N ASP A 436 -37.53 -55.17 -47.14
CA ASP A 436 -37.77 -54.81 -48.55
C ASP A 436 -38.40 -53.42 -48.80
N ALA A 437 -38.73 -52.72 -47.80
CA ALA A 437 -39.36 -51.42 -47.95
C ALA A 437 -38.39 -50.26 -47.74
N THR A 438 -38.82 -49.06 -48.14
CA THR A 438 -38.08 -47.82 -47.95
C THR A 438 -38.92 -46.82 -47.16
N VAL A 439 -38.35 -46.25 -46.09
CA VAL A 439 -38.91 -45.07 -45.42
C VAL A 439 -38.19 -43.86 -45.96
N THR A 440 -38.90 -42.74 -46.16
CA THR A 440 -38.34 -41.46 -46.61
C THR A 440 -38.92 -40.35 -45.75
N LYS A 441 -38.02 -39.51 -45.18
CA LYS A 441 -38.35 -38.29 -44.43
C LYS A 441 -37.81 -37.09 -45.18
N THR A 442 -38.68 -36.13 -45.46
CA THR A 442 -38.38 -35.02 -46.35
C THR A 442 -38.80 -33.69 -45.74
N GLY A 443 -37.91 -32.98 -45.08
CA GLY A 443 -38.11 -31.62 -44.66
C GLY A 443 -38.71 -31.43 -43.27
N ALA A 444 -38.86 -30.22 -42.88
CA ALA A 444 -38.92 -29.61 -41.56
C ALA A 444 -40.00 -30.08 -40.54
N GLN A 445 -40.62 -31.21 -40.71
CA GLN A 445 -41.58 -31.77 -39.73
C GLN A 445 -41.39 -33.24 -39.39
N ASP A 446 -40.49 -33.92 -40.11
CA ASP A 446 -40.26 -35.36 -39.94
C ASP A 446 -38.81 -35.81 -40.15
N ASP A 447 -37.85 -34.90 -40.36
CA ASP A 447 -36.41 -35.21 -40.47
C ASP A 447 -35.73 -35.31 -39.09
N VAL A 448 -34.49 -35.73 -39.05
CA VAL A 448 -33.74 -35.91 -37.77
C VAL A 448 -33.37 -34.62 -37.08
N LEU A 449 -33.67 -33.43 -37.61
CA LEU A 449 -33.43 -32.15 -36.98
C LEU A 449 -34.71 -31.47 -36.44
N ASN A 450 -35.87 -32.07 -36.65
CA ASN A 450 -37.18 -31.47 -36.44
C ASN A 450 -37.55 -31.25 -34.97
N ASP A 451 -37.17 -32.12 -34.06
CA ASP A 451 -37.48 -32.04 -32.63
C ASP A 451 -36.28 -31.51 -31.78
N ASP A 452 -35.22 -31.15 -32.47
CA ASP A 452 -34.05 -30.55 -31.83
C ASP A 452 -34.38 -29.15 -31.30
N ALA A 453 -33.86 -28.80 -30.12
CA ALA A 453 -34.09 -27.51 -29.46
C ALA A 453 -33.65 -26.29 -30.29
N ALA A 454 -33.06 -26.53 -31.44
CA ALA A 454 -32.54 -25.56 -32.38
C ALA A 454 -33.25 -25.54 -33.74
N ASP A 455 -34.43 -26.13 -33.84
CA ASP A 455 -35.18 -26.31 -35.11
C ASP A 455 -35.70 -25.01 -35.74
N THR A 456 -34.89 -24.00 -35.80
CA THR A 456 -35.28 -22.84 -36.62
C THR A 456 -34.15 -22.45 -37.54
N SER A 457 -33.99 -23.17 -38.62
CA SER A 457 -33.21 -22.71 -39.79
C SER A 457 -31.71 -22.47 -39.58
N GLY A 458 -30.92 -23.52 -39.58
CA GLY A 458 -29.48 -23.37 -39.67
C GLY A 458 -28.62 -24.54 -39.24
N LEU A 459 -29.16 -25.54 -38.52
CA LEU A 459 -28.43 -26.77 -38.24
C LEU A 459 -28.17 -27.53 -39.53
N THR A 460 -26.99 -28.08 -39.66
CA THR A 460 -26.62 -28.94 -40.78
C THR A 460 -25.88 -30.17 -40.28
N ILE A 461 -26.30 -31.36 -40.79
CA ILE A 461 -25.60 -32.60 -40.52
C ILE A 461 -24.26 -32.57 -41.25
N THR A 462 -23.21 -32.80 -40.50
CA THR A 462 -21.83 -32.79 -40.99
C THR A 462 -21.24 -34.20 -41.11
N HIS A 463 -21.71 -35.10 -40.27
CA HIS A 463 -21.23 -36.50 -40.25
C HIS A 463 -22.35 -37.45 -39.88
N ILE A 464 -22.21 -38.69 -40.40
CA ILE A 464 -23.06 -39.83 -40.08
C ILE A 464 -22.20 -41.08 -39.84
N LYS A 465 -22.59 -41.89 -38.87
CA LYS A 465 -21.86 -43.10 -38.47
C LYS A 465 -22.83 -44.21 -38.12
N PRO A 466 -22.80 -45.38 -38.81
CA PRO A 466 -23.52 -46.57 -38.38
C PRO A 466 -22.87 -47.17 -37.12
N THR A 467 -23.61 -47.93 -36.34
CA THR A 467 -23.12 -48.54 -35.07
C THR A 467 -21.79 -49.26 -35.23
N SER A 468 -21.63 -50.03 -36.30
CA SER A 468 -20.45 -50.87 -36.58
C SER A 468 -19.48 -50.25 -37.58
N GLY A 469 -19.65 -48.97 -37.98
CA GLY A 469 -18.89 -48.33 -39.05
C GLY A 469 -17.99 -47.19 -38.63
N SER A 470 -17.30 -46.60 -39.59
CA SER A 470 -16.54 -45.37 -39.45
C SER A 470 -17.41 -44.14 -39.74
N ASN A 471 -16.97 -43.01 -39.24
CA ASN A 471 -17.61 -41.72 -39.48
C ASN A 471 -17.50 -41.31 -40.96
N SER A 472 -18.61 -40.95 -41.58
CA SER A 472 -18.68 -40.49 -42.98
C SER A 472 -19.10 -39.02 -43.00
N THR A 473 -18.42 -38.19 -43.80
CA THR A 473 -18.75 -36.77 -43.96
C THR A 473 -20.01 -36.61 -44.81
N VAL A 474 -20.96 -35.81 -44.35
CA VAL A 474 -22.13 -35.37 -45.11
C VAL A 474 -21.80 -34.07 -45.80
N SER A 475 -21.98 -34.01 -47.13
CA SER A 475 -21.67 -32.79 -47.89
C SER A 475 -22.72 -31.71 -47.64
N SER A 476 -22.28 -30.46 -47.45
CA SER A 476 -23.19 -29.33 -47.20
C SER A 476 -24.15 -29.09 -48.38
N GLY A 477 -25.38 -28.68 -48.06
CA GLY A 477 -26.40 -28.36 -49.04
C GLY A 477 -27.06 -29.55 -49.72
N THR A 478 -26.83 -30.79 -49.22
CA THR A 478 -27.47 -32.01 -49.71
C THR A 478 -28.78 -32.29 -48.97
N SER A 479 -29.66 -33.03 -49.64
CA SER A 479 -30.88 -33.63 -49.12
C SER A 479 -30.81 -35.18 -49.23
N TYR A 480 -31.88 -35.87 -48.85
CA TYR A 480 -31.95 -37.31 -49.00
C TYR A 480 -31.75 -37.81 -50.48
N LEU A 481 -31.94 -36.95 -51.49
CA LEU A 481 -31.78 -37.25 -52.89
C LEU A 481 -30.30 -37.33 -53.34
N ASP A 482 -29.45 -36.60 -52.71
CA ASP A 482 -28.02 -36.45 -53.02
C ASP A 482 -27.11 -36.55 -51.80
N GLY A 483 -27.65 -37.11 -50.71
CA GLY A 483 -27.00 -37.26 -49.42
C GLY A 483 -25.88 -38.30 -49.39
N THR A 484 -25.36 -38.51 -48.19
CA THR A 484 -24.32 -39.50 -47.92
C THR A 484 -24.96 -40.84 -47.51
N SER A 485 -24.63 -41.91 -48.23
CA SER A 485 -25.12 -43.25 -47.92
C SER A 485 -24.15 -43.97 -46.98
N VAL A 486 -24.71 -44.67 -46.00
CA VAL A 486 -24.01 -45.54 -45.05
C VAL A 486 -24.81 -46.80 -44.85
N THR A 487 -24.14 -47.96 -44.82
CA THR A 487 -24.79 -49.29 -44.70
C THR A 487 -24.82 -49.70 -43.23
N GLY A 488 -26.01 -49.99 -42.71
CA GLY A 488 -26.26 -50.61 -41.42
C GLY A 488 -26.19 -52.15 -41.49
N THR A 489 -26.81 -52.77 -40.50
CA THR A 489 -26.91 -54.22 -40.43
C THR A 489 -28.04 -54.74 -41.34
N TYR A 490 -29.17 -54.06 -41.32
CA TYR A 490 -30.41 -54.45 -41.95
C TYR A 490 -30.77 -53.63 -43.20
N GLY A 491 -30.10 -52.44 -43.35
CA GLY A 491 -30.42 -51.61 -44.49
C GLY A 491 -29.39 -50.50 -44.77
N THR A 492 -29.66 -49.70 -45.78
CA THR A 492 -28.85 -48.58 -46.23
C THR A 492 -29.56 -47.26 -45.93
N LEU A 493 -28.91 -46.38 -45.10
CA LEU A 493 -29.35 -45.03 -44.84
C LEU A 493 -28.65 -44.05 -45.80
N THR A 494 -29.44 -43.20 -46.48
CA THR A 494 -28.92 -42.03 -47.20
C THR A 494 -29.47 -40.78 -46.54
N ILE A 495 -28.58 -39.92 -45.98
CA ILE A 495 -28.95 -38.72 -45.21
C ILE A 495 -28.36 -37.46 -45.82
N GLY A 496 -29.14 -36.40 -45.92
CA GLY A 496 -28.73 -35.08 -46.36
C GLY A 496 -28.23 -34.17 -45.23
N ALA A 497 -27.52 -33.13 -45.59
CA ALA A 497 -27.09 -32.10 -44.65
C ALA A 497 -28.29 -31.33 -44.02
N ASP A 498 -29.43 -31.33 -44.68
CA ASP A 498 -30.70 -30.74 -44.25
C ASP A 498 -31.50 -31.60 -43.24
N GLY A 499 -30.95 -32.78 -42.85
CA GLY A 499 -31.60 -33.71 -41.91
C GLY A 499 -32.56 -34.71 -42.58
N SER A 500 -32.96 -34.48 -43.84
CA SER A 500 -33.80 -35.42 -44.58
C SER A 500 -33.05 -36.71 -44.87
N TYR A 501 -33.78 -37.84 -44.89
CA TYR A 501 -33.17 -39.12 -45.14
C TYR A 501 -34.10 -40.15 -45.88
N THR A 502 -33.47 -41.15 -46.48
CA THR A 502 -34.12 -42.41 -46.89
C THR A 502 -33.37 -43.52 -46.17
N TYR A 503 -34.13 -44.50 -45.73
CA TYR A 503 -33.61 -45.81 -45.32
C TYR A 503 -34.33 -46.90 -46.05
N THR A 504 -33.56 -47.76 -46.68
CA THR A 504 -34.04 -48.94 -47.37
C THR A 504 -33.55 -50.21 -46.67
N ALA A 505 -34.44 -51.06 -46.25
CA ALA A 505 -34.09 -52.36 -45.67
C ALA A 505 -33.71 -53.31 -46.79
N ASP A 506 -32.44 -53.25 -47.25
CA ASP A 506 -31.91 -53.87 -48.45
C ASP A 506 -30.75 -54.85 -48.19
N GLN A 507 -30.52 -55.19 -46.93
CA GLN A 507 -29.44 -56.13 -46.57
C GLN A 507 -30.01 -57.51 -46.29
N SER A 508 -29.25 -58.53 -46.61
CA SER A 508 -29.66 -59.96 -46.43
C SER A 508 -30.00 -60.29 -44.96
N ALA A 509 -29.53 -59.53 -44.00
CA ALA A 509 -29.91 -59.72 -42.61
C ALA A 509 -31.34 -59.21 -42.33
N ALA A 510 -31.91 -58.37 -43.19
CA ALA A 510 -33.31 -57.97 -43.08
C ALA A 510 -34.19 -59.11 -43.69
N ASP A 511 -33.77 -59.67 -44.83
CA ASP A 511 -34.43 -60.76 -45.46
C ASP A 511 -34.45 -62.08 -44.62
N ASP A 512 -33.57 -62.17 -43.61
CA ASP A 512 -33.48 -63.27 -42.65
C ASP A 512 -34.39 -63.12 -41.44
N LEU A 513 -35.23 -62.01 -41.35
CA LEU A 513 -36.14 -61.78 -40.22
C LEU A 513 -37.44 -62.54 -40.42
N ASP A 514 -37.82 -63.37 -39.45
CA ASP A 514 -39.13 -64.03 -39.46
C ASP A 514 -40.29 -63.04 -39.41
N ALA A 515 -41.44 -63.43 -39.96
CA ALA A 515 -42.62 -62.56 -39.97
C ALA A 515 -42.99 -62.03 -38.58
N SER A 516 -43.00 -60.73 -38.42
CA SER A 516 -43.21 -59.93 -37.14
C SER A 516 -42.01 -59.89 -36.22
N ASP A 517 -40.88 -60.46 -36.53
CA ASP A 517 -39.65 -60.20 -35.81
C ASP A 517 -39.20 -58.76 -36.03
N THR A 518 -38.55 -58.15 -35.03
CA THR A 518 -38.10 -56.79 -35.13
C THR A 518 -36.66 -56.66 -34.64
N GLU A 519 -35.83 -55.99 -35.45
CA GLU A 519 -34.46 -55.66 -35.12
C GLU A 519 -34.20 -54.17 -35.41
N THR A 520 -33.05 -53.62 -34.98
CA THR A 520 -32.78 -52.18 -35.11
C THR A 520 -31.44 -51.92 -35.76
N ASP A 521 -31.42 -50.96 -36.67
CA ASP A 521 -30.22 -50.21 -37.06
C ASP A 521 -30.11 -48.88 -36.33
N SER A 522 -28.94 -48.55 -35.91
CA SER A 522 -28.65 -47.27 -35.22
C SER A 522 -27.57 -46.50 -35.95
N PHE A 523 -27.84 -45.22 -36.19
CA PHE A 523 -26.93 -44.28 -36.86
C PHE A 523 -26.72 -43.06 -36.01
N THR A 524 -25.46 -42.75 -35.65
CA THR A 524 -25.13 -41.50 -34.94
C THR A 524 -24.87 -40.40 -35.97
N TYR A 525 -25.64 -39.34 -35.95
CA TYR A 525 -25.40 -38.16 -36.75
C TYR A 525 -24.80 -37.03 -35.92
N THR A 526 -24.06 -36.13 -36.58
CA THR A 526 -23.43 -34.97 -35.98
C THR A 526 -23.89 -33.70 -36.68
N ALA A 527 -24.44 -32.74 -35.94
CA ALA A 527 -24.77 -31.42 -36.45
C ALA A 527 -24.10 -30.35 -35.55
N ASP A 528 -23.31 -29.44 -36.13
CA ASP A 528 -22.59 -28.37 -35.49
C ASP A 528 -21.85 -28.76 -34.18
N GLY A 529 -21.30 -30.00 -34.15
CA GLY A 529 -20.50 -30.53 -33.04
C GLY A 529 -21.28 -31.29 -31.97
N ALA A 530 -22.62 -31.22 -31.95
CA ALA A 530 -23.48 -32.07 -31.14
C ALA A 530 -23.78 -33.39 -31.88
N THR A 531 -24.16 -34.41 -31.13
CA THR A 531 -24.48 -35.73 -31.70
C THR A 531 -25.80 -36.27 -31.17
N ALA A 532 -26.59 -36.92 -32.05
CA ALA A 532 -27.74 -37.71 -31.65
C ALA A 532 -27.79 -38.99 -32.49
N THR A 533 -28.76 -39.86 -32.23
CA THR A 533 -28.87 -41.17 -32.84
C THR A 533 -30.24 -41.31 -33.49
N LEU A 534 -30.24 -41.70 -34.75
CA LEU A 534 -31.41 -42.21 -35.46
C LEU A 534 -31.47 -43.73 -35.30
N ILE A 535 -32.58 -44.24 -34.77
CA ILE A 535 -32.84 -45.67 -34.59
C ILE A 535 -33.95 -46.10 -35.56
N ILE A 536 -33.67 -47.01 -36.49
CA ILE A 536 -34.65 -47.57 -37.41
C ILE A 536 -34.99 -48.99 -36.95
N THR A 537 -36.27 -49.24 -36.68
CA THR A 537 -36.78 -50.56 -36.40
C THR A 537 -37.17 -51.23 -37.73
N VAL A 538 -36.55 -52.34 -38.07
CA VAL A 538 -36.89 -53.15 -39.22
C VAL A 538 -37.79 -54.33 -38.78
N THR A 539 -38.90 -54.50 -39.44
CA THR A 539 -39.86 -55.57 -39.12
C THR A 539 -39.90 -56.55 -40.26
N GLY A 540 -39.70 -57.84 -39.96
CA GLY A 540 -39.81 -58.95 -40.91
C GLY A 540 -41.23 -59.13 -41.43
N ILE A 541 -41.39 -59.45 -42.67
CA ILE A 541 -42.61 -59.91 -43.33
C ILE A 541 -42.36 -61.28 -43.81
N ASN A 542 -43.47 -62.03 -44.11
CA ASN A 542 -43.35 -63.36 -44.60
C ASN A 542 -42.86 -63.40 -46.08
N ASP A 543 -41.74 -64.00 -46.31
CA ASP A 543 -41.18 -64.21 -47.65
C ASP A 543 -41.90 -65.26 -48.44
N ASP A 544 -41.91 -65.10 -49.74
CA ASP A 544 -42.44 -66.15 -50.62
C ASP A 544 -41.36 -67.24 -50.83
N PRO A 545 -41.69 -68.50 -50.59
CA PRO A 545 -40.71 -69.57 -50.79
C PRO A 545 -40.22 -69.62 -52.23
N VAL A 546 -38.93 -69.84 -52.41
CA VAL A 546 -38.27 -69.95 -53.72
C VAL A 546 -38.11 -71.38 -54.10
N ALA A 547 -38.94 -71.79 -55.06
CA ALA A 547 -38.85 -73.15 -55.63
C ALA A 547 -37.66 -73.26 -56.58
N VAL A 548 -36.84 -74.25 -56.39
CA VAL A 548 -35.73 -74.62 -57.28
C VAL A 548 -36.17 -75.70 -58.23
N ASN A 549 -35.75 -75.62 -59.52
CA ASN A 549 -36.15 -76.60 -60.52
C ASN A 549 -35.40 -77.91 -60.30
N ASP A 550 -36.15 -78.94 -60.00
CA ASP A 550 -35.63 -80.27 -59.88
C ASP A 550 -35.50 -80.98 -61.26
N THR A 551 -34.55 -81.81 -61.33
CA THR A 551 -34.35 -82.67 -62.52
C THR A 551 -34.06 -84.08 -62.08
N ASP A 552 -34.77 -85.00 -62.73
CA ASP A 552 -34.54 -86.40 -62.51
C ASP A 552 -34.43 -87.12 -63.85
N ALA A 553 -33.88 -88.36 -63.88
CA ALA A 553 -33.70 -89.14 -65.04
C ALA A 553 -34.13 -90.63 -64.79
N VAL A 554 -34.96 -91.12 -65.66
CA VAL A 554 -35.47 -92.53 -65.59
C VAL A 554 -35.26 -93.24 -66.87
N ASN A 555 -34.87 -94.48 -66.82
CA ASN A 555 -34.77 -95.39 -68.01
C ASN A 555 -36.15 -95.91 -68.42
N GLU A 556 -36.27 -96.28 -69.72
CA GLU A 556 -37.49 -96.90 -70.25
C GLU A 556 -37.91 -98.11 -69.39
N ASN A 557 -39.18 -98.13 -69.01
CA ASN A 557 -39.80 -99.17 -68.19
C ASN A 557 -39.33 -99.25 -66.72
N ALA A 558 -38.65 -98.22 -66.21
CA ALA A 558 -38.28 -98.08 -64.80
C ALA A 558 -39.22 -97.07 -64.08
N THR A 559 -39.24 -97.14 -62.79
CA THR A 559 -39.96 -96.16 -61.89
C THR A 559 -38.97 -95.49 -61.01
N ILE A 560 -39.03 -94.15 -60.89
CA ILE A 560 -38.36 -93.41 -59.86
C ILE A 560 -39.30 -93.30 -58.66
N THR A 561 -38.75 -93.46 -57.44
CA THR A 561 -39.44 -93.22 -56.20
C THR A 561 -38.46 -92.50 -55.27
N GLU A 562 -38.67 -91.18 -55.05
CA GLU A 562 -37.96 -90.41 -54.08
C GLU A 562 -38.74 -90.45 -52.75
N SER A 563 -38.09 -90.85 -51.67
CA SER A 563 -38.79 -91.10 -50.40
C SER A 563 -38.24 -90.37 -49.21
N SER A 564 -37.08 -89.74 -49.33
CA SER A 564 -36.47 -88.91 -48.29
C SER A 564 -35.14 -88.32 -48.74
N GLY A 565 -34.72 -87.20 -48.15
CA GLY A 565 -33.43 -86.54 -48.35
C GLY A 565 -33.43 -85.45 -49.43
N SER A 566 -32.25 -85.08 -49.95
CA SER A 566 -32.02 -84.04 -50.95
C SER A 566 -32.56 -84.29 -52.37
N GLU A 567 -33.25 -85.38 -52.57
CA GLU A 567 -33.87 -85.77 -53.86
C GLU A 567 -35.39 -85.59 -53.87
N LEU A 568 -36.02 -85.09 -52.81
CA LEU A 568 -37.43 -84.70 -52.81
C LEU A 568 -37.63 -83.40 -53.56
N LEU A 569 -38.79 -83.21 -54.26
CA LEU A 569 -39.13 -82.01 -55.03
C LEU A 569 -39.12 -80.69 -54.24
N VAL A 570 -39.04 -80.77 -52.95
CA VAL A 570 -38.98 -79.55 -52.03
C VAL A 570 -37.73 -79.57 -51.17
N ALA A 571 -36.70 -80.39 -51.50
CA ALA A 571 -35.52 -80.55 -50.64
C ALA A 571 -34.51 -79.41 -50.75
N ASP A 572 -34.45 -78.71 -51.86
CA ASP A 572 -33.60 -77.59 -52.19
C ASP A 572 -34.37 -76.29 -52.41
N ASP A 573 -35.69 -76.30 -52.21
CA ASP A 573 -36.48 -75.09 -52.08
C ASP A 573 -36.06 -74.37 -50.81
N THR A 574 -36.05 -73.08 -50.85
CA THR A 574 -35.66 -72.21 -49.71
C THR A 574 -36.80 -71.29 -49.34
N ASP A 575 -36.94 -71.06 -48.05
CA ASP A 575 -37.75 -70.01 -47.45
C ASP A 575 -36.85 -69.19 -46.53
N ALA A 576 -36.85 -67.92 -46.65
CA ALA A 576 -35.91 -67.05 -45.92
C ALA A 576 -36.35 -66.79 -44.47
N ASP A 577 -37.65 -66.98 -44.14
CA ASP A 577 -38.27 -66.80 -42.84
C ASP A 577 -38.58 -68.09 -42.04
#